data_a6eb25febc0bd63a237ef462f343458b
#
_entry.id   a6eb25febc0bd63a237ef462f343458b
#
_cell.length_a   1.000
_cell.length_b   1.000
_cell.length_c   1.000
_cell.angle_alpha   90.00
_cell.angle_beta   90.00
_cell.angle_gamma   90.00
#
_symmetry.space_group_name_H-M   'P 1'
#
loop_
_entity.id
_entity.type
_entity.pdbx_description
1 polymer ?
#
loop_
_entity_poly.entity_id
_entity_poly.type
_entity_poly.pdbx_seq_one_letter_code
_entity_poly.pdbx_strand_id
1 'polypeptide(L)'
;VSRVCVIGGGPAGAVFAIRMAQLGHAVTLVERAVFPRRRLGEALTPGVRPLLASIGIQDALERAGGRAIPSMLHLWDGPARWRVDAAEGRGCVVDRGRLDALLVEHARANGVEVLHPARVTARSQGGSGWTLSISTQDGTVERKARFLADATGRGGRSAAEGPRTIAAFAYWRPSGPMRPPVIEAGDDAWFWGVPLPDGSYNTLVVCRPDTLRSGGGPFDRRVAALFAASRLLPDLSAAHRDGAAGAVDATPRRAADPIGPHFVRIGDAALALDPISSGGVQKAVQGALAAAVVANTILRKPERRATAIAFYAEHLRATADRHGLWAGTHYAAAAATRSHPFWQERAHKSGQLSEDAPRPDIGAMRATPVRLSPETAIEEAPCLEEEFVALRPVVTHPRLEGPLAYLGGHAIAPLLARFPDGVTPVEVAGAWADRLPKKPALAILARLMQCGVVVPAETIPRHLPR
;
A
#
# COMPACT_ATOMS: atom_id res chain seq x y z
N VAL A 1 10.45 26.34 -13.09
CA VAL A 1 10.83 24.93 -12.92
C VAL A 1 11.58 24.80 -11.60
N SER A 2 11.06 24.02 -10.65
CA SER A 2 11.72 23.77 -9.36
C SER A 2 12.58 22.52 -9.45
N ARG A 3 13.78 22.56 -8.86
CA ARG A 3 14.62 21.36 -8.74
C ARG A 3 14.22 20.56 -7.51
N VAL A 4 13.95 19.26 -7.71
CA VAL A 4 13.58 18.28 -6.68
C VAL A 4 14.64 17.20 -6.60
N CYS A 5 15.07 16.84 -5.40
CA CYS A 5 15.98 15.71 -5.20
C CYS A 5 15.26 14.57 -4.49
N VAL A 6 15.45 13.34 -4.98
CA VAL A 6 14.86 12.11 -4.42
C VAL A 6 15.99 11.20 -3.94
N ILE A 7 15.96 10.76 -2.69
CA ILE A 7 16.95 9.84 -2.13
C ILE A 7 16.35 8.45 -2.00
N GLY A 8 16.80 7.53 -2.84
CA GLY A 8 16.36 6.13 -2.91
C GLY A 8 15.56 5.82 -4.17
N GLY A 9 16.04 4.85 -4.96
CA GLY A 9 15.47 4.39 -6.24
C GLY A 9 14.59 3.14 -6.11
N GLY A 10 14.00 2.89 -4.94
CA GLY A 10 12.94 1.87 -4.81
C GLY A 10 11.62 2.33 -5.42
N PRO A 11 10.54 1.50 -5.36
CA PRO A 11 9.26 1.81 -6.00
C PRO A 11 8.70 3.19 -5.65
N ALA A 12 8.76 3.60 -4.37
CA ALA A 12 8.27 4.91 -3.96
C ALA A 12 9.09 6.06 -4.59
N GLY A 13 10.42 5.98 -4.52
CA GLY A 13 11.28 7.06 -5.02
C GLY A 13 11.23 7.18 -6.54
N ALA A 14 11.27 6.06 -7.26
CA ALA A 14 11.19 6.06 -8.71
C ALA A 14 9.85 6.61 -9.21
N VAL A 15 8.72 6.13 -8.65
CA VAL A 15 7.37 6.62 -9.00
C VAL A 15 7.19 8.10 -8.68
N PHE A 16 7.64 8.56 -7.52
CA PHE A 16 7.62 9.98 -7.16
C PHE A 16 8.43 10.81 -8.16
N ALA A 17 9.65 10.36 -8.50
CA ALA A 17 10.51 11.07 -9.45
C ALA A 17 9.88 11.17 -10.84
N ILE A 18 9.30 10.07 -11.36
CA ILE A 18 8.56 10.03 -12.61
C ILE A 18 7.42 11.04 -12.58
N ARG A 19 6.57 10.99 -11.56
CA ARG A 19 5.39 11.87 -11.48
C ARG A 19 5.79 13.34 -11.35
N MET A 20 6.84 13.67 -10.58
CA MET A 20 7.34 15.04 -10.49
C MET A 20 7.91 15.55 -11.83
N ALA A 21 8.59 14.70 -12.60
CA ALA A 21 9.06 15.05 -13.94
C ALA A 21 7.89 15.30 -14.89
N GLN A 22 6.85 14.44 -14.88
CA GLN A 22 5.61 14.63 -15.63
C GLN A 22 4.88 15.93 -15.25
N LEU A 23 4.98 16.36 -13.98
CA LEU A 23 4.47 17.64 -13.49
C LEU A 23 5.39 18.83 -13.86
N GLY A 24 6.44 18.61 -14.65
CA GLY A 24 7.31 19.66 -15.19
C GLY A 24 8.37 20.19 -14.22
N HIS A 25 8.80 19.40 -13.24
CA HIS A 25 9.90 19.72 -12.35
C HIS A 25 11.21 19.10 -12.85
N ALA A 26 12.35 19.77 -12.60
CA ALA A 26 13.67 19.17 -12.79
C ALA A 26 13.96 18.23 -11.59
N VAL A 27 14.16 16.93 -11.85
CA VAL A 27 14.31 15.92 -10.81
C VAL A 27 15.67 15.25 -10.88
N THR A 28 16.33 15.11 -9.72
CA THR A 28 17.53 14.28 -9.54
C THR A 28 17.17 13.13 -8.60
N LEU A 29 17.33 11.89 -9.04
CA LEU A 29 17.15 10.66 -8.24
C LEU A 29 18.53 10.09 -7.91
N VAL A 30 18.77 9.83 -6.62
CA VAL A 30 20.02 9.25 -6.11
C VAL A 30 19.76 7.86 -5.55
N GLU A 31 20.41 6.82 -6.10
CA GLU A 31 20.30 5.44 -5.61
C GLU A 31 21.68 4.84 -5.39
N ARG A 32 21.88 4.25 -4.21
CA ARG A 32 23.18 3.71 -3.80
C ARG A 32 23.49 2.31 -4.30
N ALA A 33 22.45 1.52 -4.57
CA ALA A 33 22.61 0.10 -4.93
C ALA A 33 22.75 -0.04 -6.45
N VAL A 34 23.51 -1.07 -6.88
CA VAL A 34 23.55 -1.50 -8.27
C VAL A 34 22.32 -2.35 -8.57
N PHE A 35 21.68 -2.14 -9.71
CA PHE A 35 20.55 -2.95 -10.18
C PHE A 35 21.00 -4.02 -11.20
N PRO A 36 20.26 -5.15 -11.32
CA PRO A 36 19.16 -5.59 -10.46
C PRO A 36 19.64 -6.01 -9.07
N ARG A 37 18.83 -5.79 -8.05
CA ARG A 37 19.14 -6.20 -6.66
C ARG A 37 18.00 -7.01 -6.09
N ARG A 38 18.29 -8.12 -5.40
CA ARG A 38 17.27 -8.89 -4.67
C ARG A 38 16.66 -8.04 -3.56
N ARG A 39 15.34 -8.06 -3.49
CA ARG A 39 14.55 -7.38 -2.46
C ARG A 39 13.32 -8.20 -2.14
N LEU A 40 12.98 -8.31 -0.86
CA LEU A 40 11.71 -8.86 -0.41
C LEU A 40 10.53 -8.01 -0.93
N GLY A 41 9.35 -8.66 -1.03
CA GLY A 41 8.11 -8.07 -1.49
C GLY A 41 7.81 -8.39 -2.95
N GLU A 42 8.10 -9.62 -3.35
CA GLU A 42 7.89 -10.16 -4.68
C GLU A 42 6.42 -10.40 -5.00
N ALA A 43 5.60 -10.72 -3.98
CA ALA A 43 4.15 -10.83 -4.12
C ALA A 43 3.51 -9.44 -4.09
N LEU A 44 2.78 -9.11 -5.14
CA LEU A 44 2.14 -7.82 -5.34
C LEU A 44 0.62 -7.99 -5.40
N THR A 45 -0.07 -7.07 -4.75
CA THR A 45 -1.53 -6.97 -4.79
C THR A 45 -2.01 -6.46 -6.17
N PRO A 46 -3.23 -6.80 -6.63
CA PRO A 46 -3.73 -6.42 -7.95
C PRO A 46 -3.79 -4.90 -8.17
N GLY A 47 -3.98 -4.12 -7.12
CA GLY A 47 -4.03 -2.65 -7.18
C GLY A 47 -2.74 -1.96 -7.64
N VAL A 48 -1.61 -2.66 -7.72
CA VAL A 48 -0.35 -2.09 -8.25
C VAL A 48 -0.45 -1.81 -9.75
N ARG A 49 -1.13 -2.66 -10.52
CA ARG A 49 -1.23 -2.55 -11.98
C ARG A 49 -1.80 -1.21 -12.48
N PRO A 50 -2.99 -0.77 -12.04
CA PRO A 50 -3.53 0.53 -12.47
C PRO A 50 -2.67 1.72 -12.03
N LEU A 51 -1.99 1.61 -10.89
CA LEU A 51 -1.08 2.66 -10.41
C LEU A 51 0.14 2.82 -11.33
N LEU A 52 0.76 1.71 -11.77
CA LEU A 52 1.86 1.74 -12.73
C LEU A 52 1.40 2.24 -14.10
N ALA A 53 0.21 1.84 -14.55
CA ALA A 53 -0.39 2.34 -15.79
C ALA A 53 -0.57 3.87 -15.75
N SER A 54 -0.94 4.46 -14.61
CA SER A 54 -1.15 5.91 -14.47
C SER A 54 0.11 6.75 -14.68
N ILE A 55 1.30 6.15 -14.63
CA ILE A 55 2.59 6.81 -14.92
C ILE A 55 3.20 6.35 -16.25
N GLY A 56 2.45 5.60 -17.08
CA GLY A 56 2.85 5.21 -18.42
C GLY A 56 3.72 3.95 -18.50
N ILE A 57 3.69 3.06 -17.47
CA ILE A 57 4.44 1.80 -17.48
C ILE A 57 3.51 0.61 -17.17
N GLN A 58 2.49 0.43 -18.00
CA GLN A 58 1.46 -0.59 -17.84
C GLN A 58 1.98 -2.02 -17.96
N ASP A 59 3.09 -2.23 -18.68
CA ASP A 59 3.73 -3.53 -18.96
C ASP A 59 4.86 -3.88 -17.94
N ALA A 60 5.05 -3.05 -16.92
CA ALA A 60 6.15 -3.21 -15.96
C ALA A 60 6.16 -4.57 -15.26
N LEU A 61 4.96 -5.07 -14.92
CA LEU A 61 4.83 -6.34 -14.20
C LEU A 61 5.23 -7.52 -15.10
N GLU A 62 4.79 -7.52 -16.35
CA GLU A 62 5.12 -8.53 -17.36
C GLU A 62 6.64 -8.52 -17.65
N ARG A 63 7.22 -7.35 -17.87
CA ARG A 63 8.66 -7.18 -18.09
C ARG A 63 9.52 -7.60 -16.89
N ALA A 64 8.97 -7.48 -15.67
CA ALA A 64 9.58 -8.00 -14.45
C ALA A 64 9.36 -9.51 -14.26
N GLY A 65 8.87 -10.22 -15.27
CA GLY A 65 8.58 -11.66 -15.24
C GLY A 65 7.33 -12.02 -14.45
N GLY A 66 6.38 -11.06 -14.32
CA GLY A 66 5.18 -11.20 -13.53
C GLY A 66 4.37 -12.46 -13.83
N ARG A 67 4.07 -13.24 -12.80
CA ARG A 67 3.20 -14.42 -12.87
C ARG A 67 2.03 -14.25 -11.92
N ALA A 68 0.82 -14.51 -12.42
CA ALA A 68 -0.38 -14.46 -11.59
C ALA A 68 -0.31 -15.50 -10.46
N ILE A 69 -0.87 -15.16 -9.32
CA ILE A 69 -1.12 -16.08 -8.19
C ILE A 69 -2.58 -16.53 -8.29
N PRO A 70 -2.88 -17.67 -8.94
CA PRO A 70 -4.26 -18.11 -9.13
C PRO A 70 -4.89 -18.66 -7.86
N SER A 71 -4.06 -19.21 -6.97
CA SER A 71 -4.48 -19.82 -5.71
C SER A 71 -3.32 -19.86 -4.72
N MET A 72 -3.65 -19.91 -3.45
CA MET A 72 -2.70 -19.98 -2.34
C MET A 72 -3.22 -20.98 -1.29
N LEU A 73 -2.35 -21.78 -0.73
CA LEU A 73 -2.69 -22.63 0.41
C LEU A 73 -2.61 -21.81 1.70
N HIS A 74 -3.69 -21.78 2.44
CA HIS A 74 -3.89 -20.93 3.60
C HIS A 74 -4.17 -21.78 4.84
N LEU A 75 -3.36 -21.61 5.88
CA LEU A 75 -3.53 -22.23 7.19
C LEU A 75 -3.42 -21.15 8.25
N TRP A 76 -4.54 -20.61 8.70
CA TRP A 76 -4.51 -19.45 9.60
C TRP A 76 -5.38 -19.63 10.85
N ASP A 77 -6.68 -19.66 10.68
CA ASP A 77 -7.71 -19.67 11.72
C ASP A 77 -8.49 -20.99 11.82
N GLY A 78 -8.10 -21.99 11.03
CA GLY A 78 -8.76 -23.28 10.93
C GLY A 78 -7.91 -24.28 10.13
N PRO A 79 -8.50 -25.34 9.55
CA PRO A 79 -7.78 -26.30 8.74
C PRO A 79 -7.20 -25.67 7.47
N ALA A 80 -6.17 -26.29 6.91
CA ALA A 80 -5.56 -25.83 5.66
C ALA A 80 -6.61 -25.84 4.54
N ARG A 81 -6.72 -24.72 3.83
CA ARG A 81 -7.68 -24.53 2.73
C ARG A 81 -7.04 -23.80 1.55
N TRP A 82 -7.50 -24.14 0.34
CA TRP A 82 -7.15 -23.36 -0.84
C TRP A 82 -7.98 -22.09 -0.88
N ARG A 83 -7.29 -20.95 -1.00
CA ARG A 83 -7.87 -19.68 -1.38
C ARG A 83 -7.66 -19.48 -2.87
N VAL A 84 -8.76 -19.32 -3.60
CA VAL A 84 -8.75 -19.06 -5.04
C VAL A 84 -9.33 -17.67 -5.25
N ASP A 85 -8.52 -16.76 -5.78
CA ASP A 85 -8.97 -15.42 -6.10
C ASP A 85 -9.60 -15.38 -7.50
N ALA A 86 -10.65 -14.56 -7.68
CA ALA A 86 -11.22 -14.27 -8.99
C ALA A 86 -10.15 -13.71 -9.94
N ALA A 87 -10.29 -13.97 -11.25
CA ALA A 87 -9.26 -13.59 -12.23
C ALA A 87 -8.89 -12.10 -12.18
N GLU A 88 -9.87 -11.24 -11.94
CA GLU A 88 -9.70 -9.78 -11.83
C GLU A 88 -9.07 -9.33 -10.50
N GLY A 89 -9.16 -10.17 -9.45
CA GLY A 89 -8.62 -9.91 -8.11
C GLY A 89 -7.27 -10.57 -7.83
N ARG A 90 -6.63 -11.17 -8.83
CA ARG A 90 -5.38 -11.91 -8.63
C ARG A 90 -4.19 -10.99 -8.45
N GLY A 91 -3.44 -11.22 -7.36
CA GLY A 91 -2.08 -10.71 -7.22
C GLY A 91 -1.12 -11.36 -8.21
N CYS A 92 0.10 -10.87 -8.25
CA CYS A 92 1.17 -11.47 -9.05
C CYS A 92 2.47 -11.54 -8.26
N VAL A 93 3.34 -12.45 -8.67
CA VAL A 93 4.71 -12.54 -8.20
C VAL A 93 5.62 -11.99 -9.29
N VAL A 94 6.58 -11.14 -8.91
CA VAL A 94 7.54 -10.52 -9.82
C VAL A 94 8.97 -10.69 -9.31
N ASP A 95 9.94 -10.54 -10.20
CA ASP A 95 11.31 -10.24 -9.80
C ASP A 95 11.41 -8.77 -9.40
N ARG A 96 11.55 -8.51 -8.09
CA ARG A 96 11.64 -7.15 -7.54
C ARG A 96 12.90 -6.42 -8.00
N GLY A 97 13.99 -7.14 -8.24
CA GLY A 97 15.19 -6.51 -8.77
C GLY A 97 14.98 -5.95 -10.16
N ARG A 98 14.30 -6.70 -11.02
CA ARG A 98 13.91 -6.26 -12.37
C ARG A 98 12.87 -5.15 -12.33
N LEU A 99 11.83 -5.28 -11.51
CA LEU A 99 10.80 -4.26 -11.38
C LEU A 99 11.41 -2.92 -10.94
N ASP A 100 12.24 -2.93 -9.90
CA ASP A 100 12.88 -1.72 -9.38
C ASP A 100 13.80 -1.09 -10.45
N ALA A 101 14.53 -1.89 -11.22
CA ALA A 101 15.37 -1.43 -12.35
C ALA A 101 14.52 -0.77 -13.46
N LEU A 102 13.43 -1.42 -13.87
CA LEU A 102 12.51 -0.90 -14.89
C LEU A 102 11.91 0.46 -14.50
N LEU A 103 11.54 0.62 -13.22
CA LEU A 103 11.04 1.90 -12.72
C LEU A 103 12.10 3.00 -12.80
N VAL A 104 13.36 2.70 -12.50
CA VAL A 104 14.47 3.66 -12.60
C VAL A 104 14.80 3.99 -14.07
N GLU A 105 14.74 3.01 -14.97
CA GLU A 105 14.88 3.25 -16.42
C GLU A 105 13.75 4.13 -16.94
N HIS A 106 12.52 3.89 -16.52
CA HIS A 106 11.37 4.71 -16.89
C HIS A 106 11.49 6.13 -16.33
N ALA A 107 12.08 6.31 -15.14
CA ALA A 107 12.41 7.64 -14.62
C ALA A 107 13.38 8.38 -15.54
N ARG A 108 14.45 7.72 -16.03
CA ARG A 108 15.36 8.32 -17.02
C ARG A 108 14.66 8.71 -18.30
N ALA A 109 13.80 7.83 -18.82
CA ALA A 109 13.01 8.10 -20.03
C ALA A 109 12.06 9.30 -19.88
N ASN A 110 11.64 9.62 -18.64
CA ASN A 110 10.87 10.82 -18.31
C ASN A 110 11.73 12.05 -17.99
N GLY A 111 13.04 12.04 -18.27
CA GLY A 111 13.93 13.19 -18.10
C GLY A 111 14.46 13.37 -16.67
N VAL A 112 14.35 12.37 -15.81
CA VAL A 112 14.94 12.39 -14.47
C VAL A 112 16.46 12.18 -14.57
N GLU A 113 17.25 13.08 -13.95
CA GLU A 113 18.67 12.87 -13.73
C GLU A 113 18.86 11.75 -12.70
N VAL A 114 19.34 10.57 -13.12
CA VAL A 114 19.54 9.44 -12.21
C VAL A 114 21.02 9.24 -11.93
N LEU A 115 21.42 9.49 -10.69
CA LEU A 115 22.74 9.20 -10.16
C LEU A 115 22.73 7.80 -9.50
N HIS A 116 23.42 6.84 -10.13
CA HIS A 116 23.36 5.42 -9.76
C HIS A 116 24.52 4.63 -10.35
N PRO A 117 25.32 3.91 -9.54
CA PRO A 117 25.28 3.92 -8.07
C PRO A 117 25.84 5.23 -7.50
N ALA A 118 25.10 5.81 -6.55
CA ALA A 118 25.50 7.04 -5.89
C ALA A 118 24.88 7.16 -4.50
N ARG A 119 25.56 7.83 -3.58
CA ARG A 119 25.13 7.92 -2.18
C ARG A 119 25.16 9.35 -1.68
N VAL A 120 24.07 9.82 -1.09
CA VAL A 120 24.06 11.09 -0.35
C VAL A 120 24.86 10.87 0.94
N THR A 121 25.95 11.61 1.08
CA THR A 121 26.87 11.57 2.23
C THR A 121 26.60 12.65 3.25
N ALA A 122 26.13 13.82 2.79
CA ALA A 122 25.71 14.92 3.64
C ALA A 122 24.53 15.66 3.04
N ARG A 123 23.71 16.23 3.90
CA ARG A 123 22.61 17.14 3.51
C ARG A 123 22.45 18.25 4.54
N SER A 124 22.28 19.46 4.07
CA SER A 124 21.99 20.64 4.90
C SER A 124 20.78 21.37 4.35
N GLN A 125 19.94 21.86 5.23
CA GLN A 125 18.78 22.68 4.88
C GLN A 125 19.10 24.15 5.14
N GLY A 126 18.90 24.99 4.13
CA GLY A 126 18.96 26.45 4.23
C GLY A 126 17.59 27.08 3.99
N GLY A 127 17.49 28.40 4.06
CA GLY A 127 16.22 29.13 3.91
C GLY A 127 15.47 28.87 2.60
N SER A 128 16.16 28.53 1.51
CA SER A 128 15.59 28.32 0.17
C SER A 128 15.48 26.85 -0.26
N GLY A 129 15.91 25.89 0.56
CA GLY A 129 15.91 24.46 0.21
C GLY A 129 17.08 23.69 0.78
N TRP A 130 17.61 22.75 0.01
CA TRP A 130 18.60 21.77 0.41
C TRP A 130 19.87 21.87 -0.42
N THR A 131 21.00 21.62 0.21
CA THR A 131 22.29 21.31 -0.43
C THR A 131 22.67 19.88 -0.06
N LEU A 132 22.98 19.04 -1.06
CA LEU A 132 23.32 17.64 -0.90
C LEU A 132 24.70 17.38 -1.45
N SER A 133 25.56 16.72 -0.67
CA SER A 133 26.82 16.13 -1.15
C SER A 133 26.57 14.68 -1.53
N ILE A 134 26.90 14.30 -2.74
CA ILE A 134 26.62 12.99 -3.32
C ILE A 134 27.92 12.36 -3.78
N SER A 135 28.28 11.22 -3.20
CA SER A 135 29.41 10.41 -3.66
C SER A 135 28.96 9.54 -4.83
N THR A 136 29.67 9.63 -5.95
CA THR A 136 29.50 8.84 -7.17
C THR A 136 30.77 8.03 -7.42
N GLN A 137 30.82 7.25 -8.50
CA GLN A 137 32.03 6.53 -8.93
C GLN A 137 33.14 7.50 -9.39
N ASP A 138 32.73 8.66 -9.92
CA ASP A 138 33.66 9.67 -10.46
C ASP A 138 34.05 10.75 -9.44
N GLY A 139 33.64 10.61 -8.17
CA GLY A 139 33.94 11.57 -7.11
C GLY A 139 32.69 12.10 -6.43
N THR A 140 32.85 13.23 -5.69
CA THR A 140 31.75 13.87 -4.97
C THR A 140 31.19 15.03 -5.80
N VAL A 141 29.86 15.06 -5.96
CA VAL A 141 29.13 16.14 -6.61
C VAL A 141 28.18 16.82 -5.64
N GLU A 142 27.99 18.13 -5.80
CA GLU A 142 26.99 18.88 -5.05
C GLU A 142 25.71 19.05 -5.88
N ARG A 143 24.54 18.93 -5.24
CA ARG A 143 23.24 19.26 -5.84
C ARG A 143 22.42 20.13 -4.89
N LYS A 144 21.82 21.18 -5.47
CA LYS A 144 20.87 22.04 -4.76
C LYS A 144 19.44 21.71 -5.18
N ALA A 145 18.52 21.64 -4.23
CA ALA A 145 17.13 21.34 -4.47
C ALA A 145 16.21 22.20 -3.61
N ARG A 146 15.11 22.69 -4.18
CA ARG A 146 14.07 23.38 -3.39
C ARG A 146 13.24 22.43 -2.54
N PHE A 147 13.18 21.17 -2.95
CA PHE A 147 12.39 20.16 -2.27
C PHE A 147 13.12 18.81 -2.27
N LEU A 148 13.06 18.10 -1.14
CA LEU A 148 13.69 16.82 -0.92
C LEU A 148 12.65 15.74 -0.68
N ALA A 149 12.68 14.64 -1.43
CA ALA A 149 11.92 13.43 -1.12
C ALA A 149 12.84 12.35 -0.52
N ASP A 150 12.56 11.97 0.73
CA ASP A 150 13.26 10.88 1.41
C ASP A 150 12.52 9.57 1.15
N ALA A 151 13.07 8.75 0.25
CA ALA A 151 12.60 7.42 -0.12
C ALA A 151 13.58 6.32 0.33
N THR A 152 14.35 6.55 1.39
CA THR A 152 15.44 5.65 1.85
C THR A 152 14.95 4.34 2.46
N GLY A 153 13.63 4.14 2.58
CA GLY A 153 13.01 2.95 3.14
C GLY A 153 13.11 2.92 4.67
N ARG A 154 13.21 1.72 5.25
CA ARG A 154 13.20 1.52 6.70
C ARG A 154 14.43 2.08 7.45
N GLY A 155 15.43 2.60 6.76
CA GLY A 155 16.62 3.21 7.36
C GLY A 155 16.41 4.63 7.90
N GLY A 156 15.22 5.23 7.72
CA GLY A 156 14.89 6.59 8.19
C GLY A 156 14.57 6.65 9.69
N ARG A 157 14.46 7.89 10.21
CA ARG A 157 14.01 8.15 11.59
C ARG A 157 12.48 7.99 11.67
N SER A 158 12.03 6.88 12.24
CA SER A 158 10.62 6.56 12.43
C SER A 158 10.37 5.87 13.76
N ALA A 159 9.21 6.09 14.36
CA ALA A 159 8.78 5.42 15.59
C ALA A 159 8.14 4.07 15.26
N ALA A 160 8.35 3.08 16.13
CA ALA A 160 7.63 1.80 16.04
C ALA A 160 6.16 2.01 16.42
N GLU A 161 5.25 1.36 15.67
CA GLU A 161 3.80 1.39 15.90
C GLU A 161 3.25 0.03 16.33
N GLY A 162 4.06 -0.80 16.97
CA GLY A 162 3.64 -2.10 17.43
C GLY A 162 4.79 -2.92 18.00
N PRO A 163 4.53 -4.19 18.33
CA PRO A 163 5.54 -5.10 18.86
C PRO A 163 6.69 -5.30 17.87
N ARG A 164 7.91 -5.42 18.41
CA ARG A 164 9.09 -5.68 17.57
C ARG A 164 8.93 -6.98 16.79
N THR A 165 9.17 -6.89 15.50
CA THR A 165 8.94 -7.97 14.54
C THR A 165 10.14 -8.12 13.62
N ILE A 166 10.60 -9.35 13.44
CA ILE A 166 11.66 -9.69 12.50
C ILE A 166 11.07 -10.57 11.40
N ALA A 167 11.45 -10.32 10.16
CA ALA A 167 11.22 -11.22 9.05
C ALA A 167 12.56 -11.85 8.65
N ALA A 168 12.73 -13.15 8.92
CA ALA A 168 13.86 -13.91 8.43
C ALA A 168 13.46 -14.64 7.15
N PHE A 169 14.37 -14.72 6.18
CA PHE A 169 14.07 -15.25 4.85
C PHE A 169 15.26 -15.99 4.22
N ALA A 170 14.93 -16.86 3.28
CA ALA A 170 15.91 -17.49 2.41
C ALA A 170 15.32 -17.80 1.02
N TYR A 171 16.20 -17.93 0.04
CA TYR A 171 15.84 -18.34 -1.32
C TYR A 171 16.39 -19.74 -1.58
N TRP A 172 15.62 -20.55 -2.32
CA TRP A 172 15.91 -21.96 -2.56
C TRP A 172 15.75 -22.31 -4.03
N ARG A 173 16.54 -23.26 -4.49
CA ARG A 173 16.36 -23.95 -5.76
C ARG A 173 15.80 -25.33 -5.47
N PRO A 174 14.47 -25.55 -5.62
CA PRO A 174 13.86 -26.85 -5.35
C PRO A 174 14.31 -27.89 -6.35
N SER A 175 14.50 -29.13 -5.88
CA SER A 175 14.88 -30.30 -6.73
C SER A 175 13.67 -30.99 -7.36
N GLY A 176 12.43 -30.53 -7.09
CA GLY A 176 11.17 -31.13 -7.53
C GLY A 176 10.19 -30.11 -8.11
N PRO A 177 8.92 -30.51 -8.29
CA PRO A 177 7.90 -29.62 -8.84
C PRO A 177 7.71 -28.38 -7.98
N MET A 178 7.42 -27.27 -8.66
CA MET A 178 7.20 -25.97 -8.01
C MET A 178 6.05 -26.05 -7.02
N ARG A 179 6.29 -25.66 -5.78
CA ARG A 179 5.28 -25.61 -4.74
C ARG A 179 4.40 -24.35 -4.92
N PRO A 180 3.12 -24.40 -4.53
CA PRO A 180 2.24 -23.23 -4.57
C PRO A 180 2.68 -22.16 -3.58
N PRO A 181 2.15 -20.92 -3.70
CA PRO A 181 2.21 -19.94 -2.61
C PRO A 181 1.51 -20.47 -1.36
N VAL A 182 2.11 -20.25 -0.20
CA VAL A 182 1.55 -20.67 1.10
C VAL A 182 1.63 -19.56 2.12
N ILE A 183 0.63 -19.48 3.00
CA ILE A 183 0.68 -18.70 4.23
C ILE A 183 0.22 -19.58 5.39
N GLU A 184 0.94 -19.54 6.50
CA GLU A 184 0.66 -20.37 7.66
C GLU A 184 0.86 -19.60 8.96
N ALA A 185 -0.12 -19.69 9.86
CA ALA A 185 0.04 -19.33 11.26
C ALA A 185 0.57 -20.55 12.03
N GLY A 186 1.80 -20.48 12.50
CA GLY A 186 2.42 -21.44 13.42
C GLY A 186 2.14 -21.12 14.87
N ASP A 187 2.86 -21.73 15.80
CA ASP A 187 2.61 -21.54 17.24
C ASP A 187 3.07 -20.14 17.72
N ASP A 188 4.26 -19.68 17.31
CA ASP A 188 4.91 -18.45 17.77
C ASP A 188 5.39 -17.52 16.64
N ALA A 189 5.00 -17.84 15.40
CA ALA A 189 5.40 -17.16 14.17
C ALA A 189 4.39 -17.41 13.06
N TRP A 190 4.46 -16.65 11.96
CA TRP A 190 3.80 -17.03 10.73
C TRP A 190 4.81 -17.17 9.58
N PHE A 191 4.45 -18.03 8.63
CA PHE A 191 5.30 -18.42 7.51
C PHE A 191 4.67 -18.00 6.20
N TRP A 192 5.54 -17.67 5.26
CA TRP A 192 5.20 -17.38 3.88
C TRP A 192 6.13 -18.11 2.96
N GLY A 193 5.58 -18.69 1.92
CA GLY A 193 6.36 -19.33 0.85
C GLY A 193 5.80 -18.96 -0.51
N VAL A 194 6.66 -18.64 -1.47
CA VAL A 194 6.21 -18.22 -2.80
C VAL A 194 7.22 -18.64 -3.89
N PRO A 195 6.73 -19.25 -5.00
CA PRO A 195 7.57 -19.52 -6.16
C PRO A 195 7.84 -18.21 -6.92
N LEU A 196 9.09 -18.00 -7.32
CA LEU A 196 9.55 -16.82 -8.05
C LEU A 196 9.66 -17.08 -9.55
N PRO A 197 9.61 -16.01 -10.39
CA PRO A 197 9.68 -16.14 -11.84
C PRO A 197 10.96 -16.83 -12.36
N ASP A 198 12.08 -16.72 -11.62
CA ASP A 198 13.37 -17.30 -11.97
C ASP A 198 13.50 -18.79 -11.60
N GLY A 199 12.40 -19.40 -11.12
CA GLY A 199 12.36 -20.80 -10.68
C GLY A 199 12.87 -21.02 -9.27
N SER A 200 13.29 -19.98 -8.54
CA SER A 200 13.57 -20.09 -7.10
C SER A 200 12.28 -20.06 -6.27
N TYR A 201 12.40 -20.43 -5.01
CA TYR A 201 11.32 -20.35 -4.03
C TYR A 201 11.77 -19.48 -2.85
N ASN A 202 11.03 -18.41 -2.54
CA ASN A 202 11.28 -17.60 -1.36
C ASN A 202 10.52 -18.18 -0.18
N THR A 203 11.21 -18.33 0.96
CA THR A 203 10.61 -18.63 2.25
C THR A 203 10.86 -17.49 3.21
N LEU A 204 9.85 -17.15 4.01
CA LEU A 204 9.91 -16.09 5.01
C LEU A 204 9.20 -16.56 6.28
N VAL A 205 9.80 -16.26 7.44
CA VAL A 205 9.17 -16.41 8.75
C VAL A 205 9.15 -15.06 9.46
N VAL A 206 7.98 -14.72 9.97
CA VAL A 206 7.78 -13.49 10.75
C VAL A 206 7.56 -13.87 12.20
N CYS A 207 8.44 -13.40 13.06
CA CYS A 207 8.48 -13.79 14.46
C CYS A 207 8.95 -12.64 15.36
N ARG A 208 8.96 -12.88 16.66
CA ARG A 208 9.62 -12.01 17.65
C ARG A 208 11.16 -12.12 17.50
N PRO A 209 11.92 -11.04 17.84
CA PRO A 209 13.37 -11.12 17.85
C PRO A 209 13.92 -12.25 18.74
N ASP A 210 13.23 -12.57 19.84
CA ASP A 210 13.66 -13.60 20.79
C ASP A 210 13.50 -15.02 20.18
N THR A 211 12.42 -15.28 19.46
CA THR A 211 12.21 -16.53 18.70
C THR A 211 13.40 -16.79 17.73
N LEU A 212 13.84 -15.75 17.02
CA LEU A 212 14.99 -15.88 16.13
C LEU A 212 16.32 -16.10 16.88
N ARG A 213 16.45 -15.61 18.13
CA ARG A 213 17.66 -15.74 18.94
C ARG A 213 17.73 -17.07 19.72
N SER A 214 16.58 -17.64 20.08
CA SER A 214 16.49 -18.82 20.97
C SER A 214 17.11 -20.09 20.39
N GLY A 215 17.22 -20.20 19.04
CA GLY A 215 17.92 -21.28 18.38
C GLY A 215 19.43 -21.16 18.53
N GLY A 216 20.10 -22.20 19.03
CA GLY A 216 21.56 -22.23 19.14
C GLY A 216 22.28 -22.32 17.77
N GLY A 217 23.55 -21.89 17.74
CA GLY A 217 24.41 -22.02 16.57
C GLY A 217 24.36 -20.88 15.55
N PRO A 218 24.92 -21.07 14.36
CA PRO A 218 25.00 -20.06 13.32
C PRO A 218 23.62 -19.58 12.86
N PHE A 219 23.56 -18.33 12.37
CA PHE A 219 22.32 -17.70 11.91
C PHE A 219 21.52 -18.55 10.90
N ASP A 220 22.19 -19.08 9.89
CA ASP A 220 21.58 -19.91 8.84
C ASP A 220 20.91 -21.17 9.40
N ARG A 221 21.54 -21.82 10.42
CA ARG A 221 20.96 -22.99 11.09
C ARG A 221 19.69 -22.63 11.86
N ARG A 222 19.70 -21.48 12.55
CA ARG A 222 18.53 -20.99 13.29
C ARG A 222 17.36 -20.69 12.35
N VAL A 223 17.63 -20.04 11.24
CA VAL A 223 16.60 -19.76 10.21
C VAL A 223 16.06 -21.05 9.59
N ALA A 224 16.92 -22.03 9.29
CA ALA A 224 16.49 -23.33 8.78
C ALA A 224 15.62 -24.10 9.79
N ALA A 225 15.96 -24.04 11.09
CA ALA A 225 15.17 -24.67 12.15
C ALA A 225 13.77 -24.01 12.27
N LEU A 226 13.67 -22.67 12.11
CA LEU A 226 12.39 -21.99 12.06
C LEU A 226 11.53 -22.46 10.88
N PHE A 227 12.10 -22.57 9.68
CA PHE A 227 11.35 -23.08 8.51
C PHE A 227 10.88 -24.52 8.68
N ALA A 228 11.67 -25.37 9.34
CA ALA A 228 11.28 -26.75 9.63
C ALA A 228 10.08 -26.88 10.58
N ALA A 229 9.71 -25.82 11.31
CA ALA A 229 8.52 -25.79 12.14
C ALA A 229 7.22 -25.54 11.33
N SER A 230 7.31 -25.15 10.08
CA SER A 230 6.15 -24.96 9.19
C SER A 230 5.63 -26.30 8.68
N ARG A 231 4.32 -26.42 8.60
CA ARG A 231 3.63 -27.60 8.03
C ARG A 231 3.37 -27.45 6.53
N LEU A 232 3.35 -26.23 6.00
CA LEU A 232 3.00 -25.94 4.61
C LEU A 232 4.20 -25.63 3.73
N LEU A 233 5.30 -25.12 4.29
CA LEU A 233 6.51 -24.92 3.50
C LEU A 233 7.03 -26.26 2.95
N PRO A 234 7.64 -26.27 1.76
CA PRO A 234 8.21 -27.49 1.21
C PRO A 234 9.31 -28.02 2.12
N ASP A 235 9.55 -29.34 2.06
CA ASP A 235 10.78 -29.90 2.63
C ASP A 235 11.98 -29.33 1.89
N LEU A 236 12.78 -28.57 2.62
CA LEU A 236 13.94 -27.85 2.10
C LEU A 236 15.26 -28.61 2.33
N SER A 237 15.20 -29.80 2.92
CA SER A 237 16.41 -30.62 3.25
C SER A 237 17.21 -31.00 2.00
N ALA A 238 16.53 -31.29 0.89
CA ALA A 238 17.12 -31.60 -0.39
C ALA A 238 17.26 -30.40 -1.35
N ALA A 239 16.79 -29.22 -0.95
CA ALA A 239 16.84 -28.02 -1.79
C ALA A 239 18.17 -27.29 -1.64
N HIS A 240 18.76 -26.85 -2.77
CA HIS A 240 19.93 -25.99 -2.74
C HIS A 240 19.53 -24.57 -2.32
N ARG A 241 20.18 -24.02 -1.27
CA ARG A 241 19.95 -22.64 -0.87
C ARG A 241 20.69 -21.67 -1.81
N ASP A 242 19.96 -20.71 -2.33
CA ASP A 242 20.46 -19.70 -3.25
C ASP A 242 20.88 -18.43 -2.49
N GLY A 243 22.12 -18.41 -2.05
CA GLY A 243 22.69 -17.35 -1.22
C GLY A 243 22.51 -17.57 0.29
N ALA A 244 22.95 -16.59 1.10
CA ALA A 244 22.80 -16.61 2.55
C ALA A 244 21.35 -16.30 2.98
N ALA A 245 20.93 -16.86 4.12
CA ALA A 245 19.70 -16.40 4.77
C ALA A 245 19.87 -14.95 5.25
N GLY A 246 18.78 -14.22 5.28
CA GLY A 246 18.74 -12.83 5.73
C GLY A 246 17.67 -12.59 6.79
N ALA A 247 17.77 -11.47 7.49
CA ALA A 247 16.71 -10.96 8.34
C ALA A 247 16.60 -9.46 8.20
N VAL A 248 15.36 -8.96 8.31
CA VAL A 248 15.04 -7.53 8.29
C VAL A 248 14.12 -7.18 9.44
N ASP A 249 14.23 -5.97 9.95
CA ASP A 249 13.25 -5.41 10.87
C ASP A 249 11.93 -5.20 10.10
N ALA A 250 10.92 -5.97 10.47
CA ALA A 250 9.57 -5.94 9.89
C ALA A 250 8.56 -5.19 10.79
N THR A 251 9.03 -4.59 11.89
CA THR A 251 8.20 -3.79 12.79
C THR A 251 7.46 -2.70 12.02
N PRO A 252 6.14 -2.55 12.15
CA PRO A 252 5.42 -1.39 11.63
C PRO A 252 5.99 -0.09 12.19
N ARG A 253 6.16 0.93 11.35
CA ARG A 253 6.79 2.20 11.74
C ARG A 253 6.15 3.37 11.01
N ARG A 254 6.05 4.51 11.68
CA ARG A 254 5.61 5.77 11.09
C ARG A 254 6.59 6.89 11.43
N ALA A 255 6.87 7.75 10.45
CA ALA A 255 7.65 8.95 10.68
C ALA A 255 6.85 9.95 11.53
N ALA A 256 7.48 10.53 12.57
CA ALA A 256 6.86 11.60 13.35
C ALA A 256 6.62 12.85 12.49
N ASP A 257 7.62 13.20 11.67
CA ASP A 257 7.57 14.33 10.76
C ASP A 257 7.62 13.83 9.30
N PRO A 258 6.47 13.42 8.71
CA PRO A 258 6.48 12.84 7.37
C PRO A 258 6.64 13.89 6.26
N ILE A 259 6.37 15.17 6.55
CA ILE A 259 6.36 16.24 5.56
C ILE A 259 6.64 17.59 6.20
N GLY A 260 7.25 18.49 5.41
CA GLY A 260 7.46 19.89 5.76
C GLY A 260 7.49 20.78 4.51
N PRO A 261 7.75 22.08 4.68
CA PRO A 261 7.72 23.03 3.58
C PRO A 261 8.71 22.72 2.45
N HIS A 262 9.78 21.98 2.73
CA HIS A 262 10.86 21.70 1.79
C HIS A 262 11.19 20.21 1.68
N PHE A 263 10.40 19.33 2.30
CA PHE A 263 10.64 17.89 2.23
C PHE A 263 9.38 17.06 2.37
N VAL A 264 9.45 15.82 1.89
CA VAL A 264 8.49 14.75 2.15
C VAL A 264 9.22 13.42 2.34
N ARG A 265 8.77 12.60 3.26
CA ARG A 265 9.14 11.18 3.35
C ARG A 265 8.09 10.35 2.64
N ILE A 266 8.54 9.33 1.88
CA ILE A 266 7.66 8.48 1.09
C ILE A 266 8.03 7.00 1.22
N GLY A 267 7.11 6.14 0.87
CA GLY A 267 7.29 4.69 1.03
C GLY A 267 7.49 4.30 2.50
N ASP A 268 8.41 3.38 2.77
CA ASP A 268 8.69 2.90 4.12
C ASP A 268 9.45 3.92 4.98
N ALA A 269 10.01 4.98 4.38
CA ALA A 269 10.59 6.10 5.13
C ALA A 269 9.50 6.97 5.80
N ALA A 270 8.28 7.00 5.24
CA ALA A 270 7.13 7.66 5.83
C ALA A 270 6.31 6.70 6.72
N LEU A 271 5.98 5.55 6.18
CA LEU A 271 5.11 4.54 6.79
C LEU A 271 5.51 3.15 6.33
N ALA A 272 5.99 2.31 7.21
CA ALA A 272 6.23 0.90 6.96
C ALA A 272 5.13 0.07 7.61
N LEU A 273 4.40 -0.70 6.79
CA LEU A 273 3.28 -1.52 7.21
C LEU A 273 3.73 -2.88 7.76
N ASP A 274 2.84 -3.55 8.47
CA ASP A 274 2.99 -4.97 8.81
C ASP A 274 3.01 -5.80 7.51
N PRO A 275 3.94 -6.76 7.35
CA PRO A 275 4.10 -7.53 6.12
C PRO A 275 2.93 -8.47 5.78
N ILE A 276 2.04 -8.75 6.74
CA ILE A 276 0.92 -9.70 6.56
C ILE A 276 0.03 -9.39 5.36
N SER A 277 -0.07 -8.12 4.93
CA SER A 277 -0.94 -7.70 3.82
C SER A 277 -0.34 -7.89 2.44
N SER A 278 0.97 -8.13 2.31
CA SER A 278 1.72 -8.01 1.04
C SER A 278 1.50 -6.66 0.33
N GLY A 279 0.90 -5.67 1.01
CA GLY A 279 0.50 -4.36 0.45
C GLY A 279 1.62 -3.31 0.39
N GLY A 280 2.82 -3.63 0.84
CA GLY A 280 3.91 -2.65 1.00
C GLY A 280 4.29 -1.92 -0.29
N VAL A 281 4.38 -2.61 -1.43
CA VAL A 281 4.70 -2.00 -2.73
C VAL A 281 3.54 -1.16 -3.25
N GLN A 282 2.31 -1.66 -3.17
CA GLN A 282 1.13 -0.90 -3.58
C GLN A 282 1.02 0.41 -2.80
N LYS A 283 1.13 0.35 -1.47
CA LYS A 283 1.13 1.54 -0.61
C LYS A 283 2.28 2.50 -0.97
N ALA A 284 3.48 1.97 -1.25
CA ALA A 284 4.62 2.79 -1.61
C ALA A 284 4.40 3.56 -2.93
N VAL A 285 3.83 2.91 -3.94
CA VAL A 285 3.48 3.53 -5.24
C VAL A 285 2.35 4.54 -5.07
N GLN A 286 1.25 4.14 -4.42
CA GLN A 286 0.09 5.00 -4.18
C GLN A 286 0.46 6.25 -3.37
N GLY A 287 1.20 6.06 -2.27
CA GLY A 287 1.67 7.16 -1.43
C GLY A 287 2.66 8.09 -2.15
N ALA A 288 3.47 7.55 -3.07
CA ALA A 288 4.38 8.35 -3.88
C ALA A 288 3.64 9.25 -4.88
N LEU A 289 2.59 8.73 -5.52
CA LEU A 289 1.72 9.51 -6.42
C LEU A 289 1.03 10.65 -5.66
N ALA A 290 0.45 10.38 -4.50
CA ALA A 290 -0.16 11.39 -3.65
C ALA A 290 0.88 12.44 -3.18
N ALA A 291 2.05 12.00 -2.73
CA ALA A 291 3.13 12.88 -2.31
C ALA A 291 3.64 13.78 -3.44
N ALA A 292 3.65 13.32 -4.70
CA ALA A 292 4.05 14.13 -5.84
C ALA A 292 3.05 15.28 -6.08
N VAL A 293 1.75 15.03 -6.00
CA VAL A 293 0.72 16.08 -6.09
C VAL A 293 0.84 17.08 -4.93
N VAL A 294 1.09 16.58 -3.71
CA VAL A 294 1.33 17.41 -2.53
C VAL A 294 2.57 18.29 -2.70
N ALA A 295 3.70 17.71 -3.13
CA ALA A 295 4.94 18.44 -3.38
C ALA A 295 4.77 19.49 -4.50
N ASN A 296 4.06 19.15 -5.58
CA ASN A 296 3.72 20.09 -6.65
C ASN A 296 2.88 21.26 -6.11
N THR A 297 1.89 20.97 -5.23
CA THR A 297 1.09 22.03 -4.59
C THR A 297 1.95 22.94 -3.75
N ILE A 298 2.82 22.39 -2.88
CA ILE A 298 3.73 23.18 -2.04
C ILE A 298 4.63 24.08 -2.87
N LEU A 299 5.12 23.60 -4.01
CA LEU A 299 6.08 24.31 -4.87
C LEU A 299 5.43 25.36 -5.76
N ARG A 300 4.20 25.12 -6.25
CA ARG A 300 3.52 25.99 -7.23
C ARG A 300 2.37 26.81 -6.67
N LYS A 301 1.81 26.42 -5.51
CA LYS A 301 0.67 27.05 -4.86
C LYS A 301 0.99 27.32 -3.39
N PRO A 302 1.91 28.26 -3.10
CA PRO A 302 2.37 28.51 -1.72
C PRO A 302 1.23 28.88 -0.76
N GLU A 303 0.15 29.47 -1.25
CA GLU A 303 -1.08 29.75 -0.48
C GLU A 303 -1.80 28.50 -0.01
N ARG A 304 -1.61 27.34 -0.69
CA ARG A 304 -2.22 26.04 -0.31
C ARG A 304 -1.23 25.13 0.43
N ARG A 305 -0.05 25.61 0.75
CA ARG A 305 1.03 24.80 1.38
C ARG A 305 0.56 24.13 2.67
N ALA A 306 -0.06 24.89 3.57
CA ALA A 306 -0.54 24.37 4.85
C ALA A 306 -1.58 23.25 4.65
N THR A 307 -2.53 23.46 3.76
CA THR A 307 -3.55 22.46 3.40
C THR A 307 -2.93 21.19 2.82
N ALA A 308 -1.93 21.32 1.94
CA ALA A 308 -1.25 20.16 1.33
C ALA A 308 -0.44 19.37 2.36
N ILE A 309 0.23 20.05 3.30
CA ILE A 309 0.97 19.41 4.40
C ILE A 309 -0.02 18.65 5.31
N ALA A 310 -1.10 19.29 5.72
CA ALA A 310 -2.12 18.67 6.57
C ALA A 310 -2.77 17.44 5.90
N PHE A 311 -3.09 17.55 4.61
CA PHE A 311 -3.63 16.44 3.82
C PHE A 311 -2.69 15.23 3.85
N TYR A 312 -1.39 15.41 3.58
CA TYR A 312 -0.46 14.29 3.51
C TYR A 312 -0.24 13.63 4.88
N ALA A 313 -0.12 14.43 5.94
CA ALA A 313 0.04 13.91 7.30
C ALA A 313 -1.19 13.08 7.73
N GLU A 314 -2.40 13.59 7.45
CA GLU A 314 -3.65 12.89 7.74
C GLU A 314 -3.83 11.63 6.88
N HIS A 315 -3.48 11.69 5.59
CA HIS A 315 -3.51 10.54 4.69
C HIS A 315 -2.63 9.38 5.20
N LEU A 316 -1.42 9.69 5.69
CA LEU A 316 -0.54 8.68 6.28
C LEU A 316 -1.08 8.12 7.58
N ARG A 317 -1.63 8.98 8.46
CA ARG A 317 -2.25 8.56 9.72
C ARG A 317 -3.41 7.61 9.47
N ALA A 318 -4.35 8.01 8.63
CA ALA A 318 -5.52 7.20 8.28
C ALA A 318 -5.12 5.87 7.60
N THR A 319 -4.05 5.87 6.79
CA THR A 319 -3.51 4.64 6.19
C THR A 319 -2.92 3.71 7.24
N ALA A 320 -2.17 4.24 8.21
CA ALA A 320 -1.59 3.47 9.30
C ALA A 320 -2.69 2.85 10.17
N ASP A 321 -3.68 3.65 10.58
CA ASP A 321 -4.78 3.22 11.45
C ASP A 321 -5.61 2.09 10.79
N ARG A 322 -6.00 2.27 9.51
CA ARG A 322 -6.74 1.22 8.76
C ARG A 322 -5.95 -0.06 8.64
N HIS A 323 -4.67 0.05 8.26
CA HIS A 323 -3.84 -1.14 8.12
C HIS A 323 -3.62 -1.83 9.46
N GLY A 324 -3.39 -1.07 10.54
CA GLY A 324 -3.25 -1.59 11.90
C GLY A 324 -4.50 -2.37 12.33
N LEU A 325 -5.68 -1.80 12.09
CA LEU A 325 -6.95 -2.45 12.40
C LEU A 325 -7.15 -3.73 11.58
N TRP A 326 -6.91 -3.66 10.26
CA TRP A 326 -7.00 -4.82 9.37
C TRP A 326 -6.02 -5.93 9.78
N ALA A 327 -4.76 -5.61 10.01
CA ALA A 327 -3.76 -6.59 10.46
C ALA A 327 -4.13 -7.17 11.83
N GLY A 328 -4.57 -6.31 12.76
CA GLY A 328 -5.02 -6.73 14.10
C GLY A 328 -6.17 -7.73 14.07
N THR A 329 -7.13 -7.59 13.14
CA THR A 329 -8.21 -8.56 12.94
C THR A 329 -7.68 -9.93 12.51
N HIS A 330 -6.71 -9.96 11.57
CA HIS A 330 -6.07 -11.21 11.13
C HIS A 330 -5.27 -11.88 12.25
N TYR A 331 -4.53 -11.09 13.03
CA TYR A 331 -3.83 -11.62 14.21
C TYR A 331 -4.80 -12.11 15.28
N ALA A 332 -5.94 -11.46 15.49
CA ALA A 332 -6.96 -11.88 16.44
C ALA A 332 -7.59 -13.24 16.04
N ALA A 333 -7.85 -13.45 14.76
CA ALA A 333 -8.33 -14.74 14.25
C ALA A 333 -7.34 -15.88 14.55
N ALA A 334 -6.05 -15.65 14.39
CA ALA A 334 -5.02 -16.63 14.75
C ALA A 334 -4.88 -16.80 16.28
N ALA A 335 -4.99 -15.71 17.05
CA ALA A 335 -4.91 -15.70 18.51
C ALA A 335 -6.05 -16.48 19.20
N ALA A 336 -7.19 -16.66 18.53
CA ALA A 336 -8.31 -17.42 19.05
C ALA A 336 -7.94 -18.89 19.36
N THR A 337 -6.96 -19.45 18.68
CA THR A 337 -6.50 -20.83 18.84
C THR A 337 -5.04 -20.94 19.30
N ARG A 338 -4.35 -19.81 19.56
CA ARG A 338 -2.92 -19.73 19.88
C ARG A 338 -2.70 -18.77 21.05
N SER A 339 -2.10 -19.26 22.13
CA SER A 339 -1.87 -18.49 23.36
C SER A 339 -0.52 -17.76 23.41
N HIS A 340 0.37 -18.01 22.41
CA HIS A 340 1.71 -17.41 22.44
C HIS A 340 1.66 -15.87 22.36
N PRO A 341 2.49 -15.13 23.11
CA PRO A 341 2.51 -13.66 23.12
C PRO A 341 2.64 -13.01 21.75
N PHE A 342 3.31 -13.66 20.80
CA PHE A 342 3.41 -13.18 19.42
C PHE A 342 2.04 -12.84 18.82
N TRP A 343 1.03 -13.68 19.04
CA TRP A 343 -0.32 -13.51 18.54
C TRP A 343 -1.11 -12.50 19.37
N GLN A 344 -1.04 -12.64 20.70
CA GLN A 344 -1.82 -11.83 21.64
C GLN A 344 -1.45 -10.34 21.60
N GLU A 345 -0.16 -10.03 21.48
CA GLU A 345 0.34 -8.64 21.41
C GLU A 345 -0.08 -7.91 20.13
N ARG A 346 -0.38 -8.64 19.07
CA ARG A 346 -0.77 -8.11 17.74
C ARG A 346 -2.27 -8.15 17.50
N ALA A 347 -2.99 -8.96 18.27
CA ALA A 347 -4.44 -9.05 18.25
C ALA A 347 -5.04 -7.78 18.86
N HIS A 348 -5.31 -6.76 18.06
CA HIS A 348 -6.12 -5.65 18.54
C HIS A 348 -7.57 -6.12 18.68
N LYS A 349 -8.19 -5.83 19.83
CA LYS A 349 -9.64 -6.04 19.99
C LYS A 349 -10.32 -5.17 18.93
N SER A 350 -10.95 -5.83 18.01
CA SER A 350 -11.59 -5.22 16.84
C SER A 350 -12.62 -4.17 17.25
N GLY A 351 -12.38 -2.93 16.87
CA GLY A 351 -13.49 -2.16 16.34
C GLY A 351 -13.89 -2.87 15.06
N GLN A 352 -15.13 -3.27 14.91
CA GLN A 352 -15.61 -4.03 13.77
C GLN A 352 -15.27 -3.33 12.46
N LEU A 353 -14.18 -3.75 11.81
CA LEU A 353 -14.14 -3.66 10.36
C LEU A 353 -15.19 -4.65 9.88
N SER A 354 -16.33 -4.14 9.52
CA SER A 354 -17.41 -4.94 8.94
C SER A 354 -17.04 -5.35 7.51
N GLU A 355 -15.96 -6.16 7.35
CA GLU A 355 -15.72 -6.88 6.09
C GLU A 355 -16.82 -7.93 5.84
N ASP A 356 -17.49 -8.39 6.92
CA ASP A 356 -18.57 -9.38 6.91
C ASP A 356 -19.98 -8.77 6.91
N ALA A 357 -20.14 -7.45 6.78
CA ALA A 357 -21.46 -6.95 6.43
C ALA A 357 -21.83 -7.57 5.07
N PRO A 358 -22.89 -8.39 4.98
CA PRO A 358 -23.26 -9.02 3.73
C PRO A 358 -23.30 -7.94 2.66
N ARG A 359 -22.50 -8.11 1.60
CA ARG A 359 -22.52 -7.20 0.47
C ARG A 359 -23.95 -7.18 -0.03
N PRO A 360 -24.65 -6.03 -0.01
CA PRO A 360 -26.02 -5.99 -0.43
C PRO A 360 -26.11 -6.57 -1.84
N ASP A 361 -27.02 -7.51 -2.04
CA ASP A 361 -27.32 -8.02 -3.39
C ASP A 361 -27.94 -6.86 -4.20
N ILE A 362 -27.08 -6.20 -4.96
CA ILE A 362 -27.45 -5.04 -5.78
C ILE A 362 -28.50 -5.42 -6.82
N GLY A 363 -28.54 -6.73 -7.22
CA GLY A 363 -29.57 -7.27 -8.10
C GLY A 363 -30.95 -7.26 -7.44
N ALA A 364 -31.02 -7.74 -6.21
CA ALA A 364 -32.26 -7.75 -5.42
C ALA A 364 -32.69 -6.33 -5.00
N MET A 365 -31.74 -5.40 -4.82
CA MET A 365 -32.03 -4.02 -4.39
C MET A 365 -32.46 -3.06 -5.52
N ARG A 366 -32.47 -3.49 -6.78
CA ARG A 366 -32.87 -2.63 -7.92
C ARG A 366 -34.29 -2.05 -7.81
N ALA A 367 -35.19 -2.76 -7.16
CA ALA A 367 -36.58 -2.37 -6.96
C ALA A 367 -36.86 -1.84 -5.54
N THR A 368 -35.88 -1.86 -4.64
CA THR A 368 -36.05 -1.41 -3.26
C THR A 368 -35.82 0.07 -3.19
N PRO A 369 -36.77 0.88 -2.65
CA PRO A 369 -36.55 2.30 -2.41
C PRO A 369 -35.33 2.53 -1.50
N VAL A 370 -34.54 3.56 -1.80
CA VAL A 370 -33.31 3.90 -1.08
C VAL A 370 -33.34 5.32 -0.55
N ARG A 371 -32.54 5.60 0.47
CA ARG A 371 -32.31 6.93 1.04
C ARG A 371 -30.85 7.12 1.42
N LEU A 372 -30.47 8.36 1.70
CA LEU A 372 -29.19 8.62 2.32
C LEU A 372 -29.18 8.10 3.76
N SER A 373 -28.06 7.53 4.18
CA SER A 373 -27.83 7.23 5.60
C SER A 373 -27.83 8.53 6.41
N PRO A 374 -28.47 8.57 7.59
CA PRO A 374 -28.42 9.75 8.46
C PRO A 374 -27.02 10.07 8.99
N GLU A 375 -26.09 9.09 8.91
CA GLU A 375 -24.68 9.28 9.28
C GLU A 375 -23.85 9.88 8.14
N THR A 376 -24.47 10.12 6.95
CA THR A 376 -23.80 10.75 5.81
C THR A 376 -23.73 12.26 6.01
N ALA A 377 -22.53 12.82 5.96
CA ALA A 377 -22.32 14.26 5.97
C ALA A 377 -21.55 14.72 4.72
N ILE A 378 -21.77 15.97 4.34
CA ILE A 378 -21.01 16.67 3.30
C ILE A 378 -20.27 17.80 3.97
N GLU A 379 -18.95 17.81 3.87
CA GLU A 379 -18.07 18.81 4.48
C GLU A 379 -16.95 19.24 3.54
N GLU A 380 -16.33 20.38 3.80
CA GLU A 380 -15.15 20.83 3.06
C GLU A 380 -13.91 20.14 3.63
N ALA A 381 -13.21 19.36 2.78
CA ALA A 381 -11.96 18.73 3.17
C ALA A 381 -10.90 18.78 2.04
N PRO A 382 -9.62 18.72 2.41
CA PRO A 382 -8.54 18.61 1.41
C PRO A 382 -8.63 17.31 0.65
N CYS A 383 -8.56 17.37 -0.68
CA CYS A 383 -8.50 16.20 -1.55
C CYS A 383 -7.52 16.40 -2.71
N LEU A 384 -7.12 15.32 -3.36
CA LEU A 384 -6.36 15.35 -4.60
C LEU A 384 -7.30 15.73 -5.75
N GLU A 385 -6.97 16.78 -6.46
CA GLU A 385 -7.67 17.25 -7.64
C GLU A 385 -6.64 17.44 -8.76
N GLU A 386 -6.64 16.53 -9.74
CA GLU A 386 -5.68 16.49 -10.84
C GLU A 386 -4.22 16.57 -10.37
N GLU A 387 -3.62 17.76 -10.43
CA GLU A 387 -2.22 18.01 -10.12
C GLU A 387 -1.99 18.72 -8.78
N PHE A 388 -3.06 19.09 -8.06
CA PHE A 388 -2.99 19.89 -6.84
C PHE A 388 -3.84 19.31 -5.71
N VAL A 389 -3.51 19.71 -4.48
CA VAL A 389 -4.41 19.58 -3.35
C VAL A 389 -5.34 20.79 -3.31
N ALA A 390 -6.64 20.54 -3.17
CA ALA A 390 -7.66 21.58 -3.06
C ALA A 390 -8.68 21.23 -1.97
N LEU A 391 -9.29 22.24 -1.37
CA LEU A 391 -10.49 22.05 -0.54
C LEU A 391 -11.69 21.82 -1.46
N ARG A 392 -12.43 20.76 -1.20
CA ARG A 392 -13.63 20.39 -1.95
C ARG A 392 -14.69 19.82 -1.03
N PRO A 393 -15.98 19.96 -1.39
CA PRO A 393 -17.03 19.19 -0.73
C PRO A 393 -16.76 17.69 -0.88
N VAL A 394 -16.68 17.00 0.23
CA VAL A 394 -16.46 15.55 0.33
C VAL A 394 -17.59 14.92 1.12
N VAL A 395 -17.84 13.66 0.86
CA VAL A 395 -18.79 12.84 1.61
C VAL A 395 -18.05 12.11 2.70
N THR A 396 -18.53 12.21 3.93
CA THR A 396 -18.05 11.42 5.07
C THR A 396 -19.15 10.51 5.58
N HIS A 397 -18.77 9.32 6.03
CA HIS A 397 -19.64 8.32 6.64
C HIS A 397 -18.75 7.34 7.43
N PRO A 398 -19.19 6.80 8.59
CA PRO A 398 -18.39 5.89 9.42
C PRO A 398 -17.88 4.64 8.70
N ARG A 399 -18.59 4.16 7.69
CA ARG A 399 -18.22 2.99 6.88
C ARG A 399 -17.38 3.33 5.63
N LEU A 400 -17.10 4.59 5.38
CA LEU A 400 -16.13 4.99 4.37
C LEU A 400 -14.71 4.90 4.94
N GLU A 401 -13.78 4.50 4.11
CA GLU A 401 -12.35 4.44 4.49
C GLU A 401 -11.72 5.82 4.70
N GLY A 402 -12.43 6.90 4.38
CA GLY A 402 -12.03 8.29 4.50
C GLY A 402 -12.95 9.20 3.69
N PRO A 403 -12.71 10.53 3.73
CA PRO A 403 -13.50 11.49 2.97
C PRO A 403 -13.52 11.16 1.47
N LEU A 404 -14.70 11.08 0.88
CA LEU A 404 -14.92 10.67 -0.50
C LEU A 404 -15.27 11.89 -1.36
N ALA A 405 -14.32 12.35 -2.19
CA ALA A 405 -14.55 13.43 -3.14
C ALA A 405 -15.06 12.90 -4.49
N TYR A 406 -14.44 11.82 -5.01
CA TYR A 406 -14.69 11.31 -6.36
C TYR A 406 -14.87 9.80 -6.40
N LEU A 407 -15.78 9.32 -7.26
CA LEU A 407 -15.90 7.91 -7.68
C LEU A 407 -15.98 7.84 -9.20
N GLY A 408 -15.14 7.02 -9.81
CA GLY A 408 -15.11 6.87 -11.27
C GLY A 408 -14.90 8.19 -12.03
N GLY A 409 -14.16 9.13 -11.43
CA GLY A 409 -13.91 10.47 -12.00
C GLY A 409 -15.04 11.49 -11.76
N HIS A 410 -16.13 11.12 -11.08
CA HIS A 410 -17.27 12.01 -10.82
C HIS A 410 -17.27 12.51 -9.38
N ALA A 411 -17.48 13.82 -9.18
CA ALA A 411 -17.62 14.41 -7.87
C ALA A 411 -18.91 13.91 -7.18
N ILE A 412 -18.82 13.40 -5.96
CA ILE A 412 -19.93 12.71 -5.28
C ILE A 412 -20.82 13.67 -4.50
N ALA A 413 -20.26 14.63 -3.78
CA ALA A 413 -21.04 15.56 -3.00
C ALA A 413 -22.14 16.30 -3.79
N PRO A 414 -21.90 16.80 -5.04
CA PRO A 414 -22.94 17.41 -5.85
C PRO A 414 -24.03 16.45 -6.33
N LEU A 415 -23.77 15.15 -6.38
CA LEU A 415 -24.78 14.13 -6.69
C LEU A 415 -25.67 13.87 -5.47
N LEU A 416 -25.05 13.74 -4.28
CA LEU A 416 -25.78 13.49 -3.04
C LEU A 416 -26.59 14.71 -2.56
N ALA A 417 -26.16 15.93 -2.83
CA ALA A 417 -26.92 17.12 -2.54
C ALA A 417 -28.30 17.19 -3.25
N ARG A 418 -28.49 16.36 -4.28
CA ARG A 418 -29.74 16.21 -5.04
C ARG A 418 -30.27 14.78 -4.99
N PHE A 419 -29.94 14.06 -3.94
CA PHE A 419 -30.37 12.67 -3.81
C PHE A 419 -31.88 12.61 -3.53
N PRO A 420 -32.70 11.96 -4.37
CA PRO A 420 -34.11 11.79 -4.10
C PRO A 420 -34.30 10.62 -3.13
N ASP A 421 -34.84 10.88 -1.94
CA ASP A 421 -35.12 9.86 -0.95
C ASP A 421 -36.40 9.07 -1.27
N GLY A 422 -36.39 7.79 -0.91
CA GLY A 422 -37.56 6.93 -1.00
C GLY A 422 -37.91 6.45 -2.42
N VAL A 423 -36.96 6.55 -3.36
CA VAL A 423 -37.12 6.10 -4.75
C VAL A 423 -36.14 4.96 -5.04
N THR A 424 -36.36 4.23 -6.13
CA THR A 424 -35.50 3.14 -6.53
C THR A 424 -34.14 3.62 -7.05
N PRO A 425 -33.07 2.78 -7.00
CA PRO A 425 -31.77 3.13 -7.57
C PRO A 425 -31.80 3.53 -9.04
N VAL A 426 -32.76 3.00 -9.81
CA VAL A 426 -32.94 3.37 -11.22
C VAL A 426 -33.47 4.80 -11.36
N GLU A 427 -34.38 5.20 -10.49
CA GLU A 427 -34.93 6.58 -10.46
C GLU A 427 -33.88 7.57 -9.94
N VAL A 428 -33.06 7.20 -8.95
CA VAL A 428 -31.89 8.01 -8.54
C VAL A 428 -30.95 8.23 -9.71
N ALA A 429 -30.60 7.16 -10.44
CA ALA A 429 -29.75 7.28 -11.63
C ALA A 429 -30.38 8.15 -12.72
N GLY A 430 -31.72 8.15 -12.84
CA GLY A 430 -32.48 9.07 -13.70
C GLY A 430 -32.36 10.52 -13.27
N ALA A 431 -32.44 10.79 -11.97
CA ALA A 431 -32.29 12.13 -11.40
C ALA A 431 -30.89 12.74 -11.60
N TRP A 432 -29.89 11.89 -11.85
CA TRP A 432 -28.51 12.32 -12.15
C TRP A 432 -28.19 12.38 -13.65
N ALA A 433 -29.18 12.16 -14.53
CA ALA A 433 -28.96 12.01 -15.98
C ALA A 433 -28.39 13.27 -16.67
N ASP A 434 -28.55 14.45 -16.06
CA ASP A 434 -27.97 15.72 -16.51
C ASP A 434 -26.45 15.81 -16.25
N ARG A 435 -25.92 14.94 -15.39
CA ARG A 435 -24.51 14.96 -14.95
C ARG A 435 -23.70 13.76 -15.39
N LEU A 436 -24.32 12.60 -15.49
CA LEU A 436 -23.63 11.38 -15.87
C LEU A 436 -24.57 10.33 -16.51
N PRO A 437 -24.05 9.50 -17.43
CA PRO A 437 -24.82 8.43 -18.06
C PRO A 437 -25.33 7.41 -17.04
N LYS A 438 -26.44 6.74 -17.35
CA LYS A 438 -27.12 5.77 -16.47
C LYS A 438 -26.20 4.66 -15.94
N LYS A 439 -25.29 4.12 -16.77
CA LYS A 439 -24.41 3.00 -16.39
C LYS A 439 -23.37 3.43 -15.30
N PRO A 440 -22.62 4.53 -15.45
CA PRO A 440 -21.79 5.08 -14.36
C PRO A 440 -22.61 5.44 -13.11
N ALA A 441 -23.80 6.03 -13.26
CA ALA A 441 -24.66 6.38 -12.13
C ALA A 441 -25.01 5.16 -11.28
N LEU A 442 -25.43 4.06 -11.90
CA LEU A 442 -25.74 2.81 -11.19
C LEU A 442 -24.49 2.17 -10.54
N ALA A 443 -23.33 2.27 -11.19
CA ALA A 443 -22.08 1.78 -10.60
C ALA A 443 -21.67 2.59 -9.35
N ILE A 444 -21.81 3.91 -9.39
CA ILE A 444 -21.59 4.78 -8.24
C ILE A 444 -22.57 4.46 -7.11
N LEU A 445 -23.88 4.36 -7.41
CA LEU A 445 -24.90 3.98 -6.42
C LEU A 445 -24.58 2.64 -5.78
N ALA A 446 -24.23 1.63 -6.58
CA ALA A 446 -23.84 0.32 -6.08
C ALA A 446 -22.69 0.42 -5.06
N ARG A 447 -21.69 1.23 -5.34
CA ARG A 447 -20.56 1.46 -4.43
C ARG A 447 -20.97 2.21 -3.16
N LEU A 448 -21.80 3.24 -3.28
CA LEU A 448 -22.33 4.00 -2.13
C LEU A 448 -23.20 3.11 -1.22
N MET A 449 -23.98 2.19 -1.79
CA MET A 449 -24.75 1.20 -1.04
C MET A 449 -23.83 0.19 -0.32
N GLN A 450 -22.79 -0.30 -0.97
CA GLN A 450 -21.78 -1.17 -0.33
C GLN A 450 -21.09 -0.50 0.86
N CYS A 451 -20.85 0.82 0.78
CA CYS A 451 -20.24 1.60 1.85
C CYS A 451 -21.25 2.11 2.88
N GLY A 452 -22.55 1.82 2.75
CA GLY A 452 -23.60 2.25 3.67
C GLY A 452 -23.97 3.72 3.59
N VAL A 453 -23.41 4.49 2.67
CA VAL A 453 -23.79 5.89 2.41
C VAL A 453 -25.22 5.99 1.88
N VAL A 454 -25.63 5.04 1.07
CA VAL A 454 -26.99 4.82 0.62
C VAL A 454 -27.51 3.53 1.22
N VAL A 455 -28.68 3.58 1.84
CA VAL A 455 -29.32 2.46 2.55
C VAL A 455 -30.74 2.26 2.05
N PRO A 456 -31.37 1.06 2.24
CA PRO A 456 -32.78 0.86 1.99
C PRO A 456 -33.61 1.90 2.78
N ALA A 457 -34.61 2.46 2.16
CA ALA A 457 -35.62 3.23 2.87
C ALA A 457 -36.41 2.21 3.73
N GLU A 458 -36.26 2.24 5.04
CA GLU A 458 -37.05 1.43 5.95
C GLU A 458 -38.52 1.76 5.72
N THR A 459 -39.35 0.76 5.55
CA THR A 459 -40.81 0.90 5.59
C THR A 459 -41.14 1.26 7.03
N ILE A 460 -41.29 2.56 7.34
CA ILE A 460 -41.83 2.98 8.64
C ILE A 460 -43.19 2.29 8.77
N PRO A 461 -43.46 1.45 9.79
CA PRO A 461 -44.83 1.00 10.04
C PRO A 461 -45.68 2.27 10.21
N ARG A 462 -46.62 2.47 9.31
CA ARG A 462 -47.63 3.53 9.48
C ARG A 462 -48.35 3.21 10.78
N HIS A 463 -47.96 3.86 11.87
CA HIS A 463 -48.80 3.94 13.03
C HIS A 463 -50.05 4.67 12.60
N LEU A 464 -51.16 3.90 12.42
CA LEU A 464 -52.48 4.44 12.30
C LEU A 464 -52.77 5.27 13.57
N PRO A 465 -53.16 6.54 13.46
CA PRO A 465 -53.62 7.27 14.61
C PRO A 465 -54.94 6.64 15.10
N ARG A 466 -55.04 6.40 16.40
CA ARG A 466 -56.29 6.06 17.08
C ARG A 466 -57.20 7.28 17.13
#